data_d9359900ad9946d63f4b919ac39b3563
#
_entry.id   d9359900ad9946d63f4b919ac39b3563
#
_cell.length_a   1.000
_cell.length_b   1.000
_cell.length_c   1.000
_cell.angle_alpha   90.00
_cell.angle_beta   90.00
_cell.angle_gamma   90.00
#
_symmetry.space_group_name_H-M   'P 1'
#
loop_
_entity.id
_entity.type
_entity.pdbx_description
1 polymer ?
#
loop_
_entity_poly.entity_id
_entity_poly.type
_entity_poly.pdbx_seq_one_letter_code
_entity_poly.pdbx_strand_id
1 'polypeptide(L)'
;MKKLLKARWMTSLIFLILLFAITGIAAPEFLTYDNIITCFNTATMYTLLAVGIAFVIMTGEIDVSIGAVLGLTAGMTGLIAQQGGSIPKMLLLCLVTGAVVGLVNGVGVSYFGVPSLIFTLGTNSVIRGLIY
;
A
#
# COMPACT_ATOMS: atom_id res chain seq x y z
N MET A 1 11.90 29.49 -13.19
CA MET A 1 11.83 28.20 -13.91
C MET A 1 12.93 27.20 -13.50
N LYS A 2 14.24 27.55 -13.47
CA LYS A 2 15.33 26.60 -13.12
C LYS A 2 15.26 25.99 -11.70
N LYS A 3 14.63 26.65 -10.71
CA LYS A 3 14.48 26.11 -9.34
C LYS A 3 13.35 25.05 -9.23
N LEU A 4 12.30 25.16 -10.05
CA LEU A 4 11.19 24.19 -10.08
C LEU A 4 11.63 22.86 -10.71
N LEU A 5 12.44 22.93 -11.78
CA LEU A 5 12.99 21.73 -12.45
C LEU A 5 13.99 20.92 -11.58
N LYS A 6 14.52 21.50 -10.50
CA LYS A 6 15.38 20.82 -9.52
C LYS A 6 14.62 20.17 -8.37
N ALA A 7 13.30 20.34 -8.27
CA ALA A 7 12.50 19.71 -7.24
C ALA A 7 12.35 18.20 -7.53
N ARG A 8 12.62 17.33 -6.55
CA ARG A 8 12.55 15.85 -6.68
C ARG A 8 11.19 15.36 -7.19
N TRP A 9 10.11 16.05 -6.82
CA TRP A 9 8.76 15.71 -7.29
C TRP A 9 8.52 16.00 -8.77
N MET A 10 9.25 16.97 -9.36
CA MET A 10 9.13 17.30 -10.77
C MET A 10 9.58 16.15 -11.68
N THR A 11 10.64 15.45 -11.30
CA THR A 11 11.12 14.27 -12.03
C THR A 11 10.04 13.19 -12.10
N SER A 12 9.38 12.91 -10.97
CA SER A 12 8.29 11.94 -10.90
C SER A 12 7.08 12.36 -11.73
N LEU A 13 6.74 13.67 -11.71
CA LEU A 13 5.64 14.22 -12.51
C LEU A 13 5.93 14.12 -14.00
N ILE A 14 7.14 14.48 -14.45
CA ILE A 14 7.55 14.37 -15.85
C ILE A 14 7.49 12.91 -16.30
N PHE A 15 8.02 11.99 -15.47
CA PHE A 15 7.96 10.55 -15.77
C PHE A 15 6.52 10.06 -15.90
N LEU A 16 5.63 10.48 -15.02
CA LEU A 16 4.21 10.12 -15.06
C LEU A 16 3.55 10.63 -16.36
N ILE A 17 3.78 11.90 -16.72
CA ILE A 17 3.23 12.50 -17.95
C ILE A 17 3.75 11.76 -19.19
N LEU A 18 5.05 11.46 -19.25
CA LEU A 18 5.64 10.71 -20.36
C LEU A 18 5.06 9.31 -20.47
N LEU A 19 4.88 8.63 -19.34
CA LEU A 19 4.29 7.29 -19.30
C LEU A 19 2.85 7.30 -19.83
N PHE A 20 2.02 8.26 -19.40
CA PHE A 20 0.65 8.41 -19.88
C PHE A 20 0.60 8.77 -21.37
N ALA A 21 1.52 9.62 -21.84
CA ALA A 21 1.61 9.99 -23.25
C ALA A 21 2.01 8.79 -24.13
N ILE A 22 3.03 8.04 -23.73
CA ILE A 22 3.50 6.87 -24.47
C ILE A 22 2.43 5.78 -24.52
N THR A 23 1.83 5.45 -23.37
CA THR A 23 0.77 4.43 -23.32
C THR A 23 -0.49 4.86 -24.05
N GLY A 24 -0.87 6.14 -24.00
CA GLY A 24 -2.02 6.67 -24.74
C GLY A 24 -1.83 6.66 -26.26
N ILE A 25 -0.59 6.86 -26.74
CA ILE A 25 -0.26 6.75 -28.18
C ILE A 25 -0.26 5.29 -28.61
N ALA A 26 0.32 4.40 -27.80
CA ALA A 26 0.44 2.98 -28.11
C ALA A 26 -0.90 2.22 -28.00
N ALA A 27 -1.76 2.63 -27.08
CA ALA A 27 -3.06 2.05 -26.82
C ALA A 27 -4.07 3.16 -26.50
N PRO A 28 -4.78 3.72 -27.50
CA PRO A 28 -5.74 4.82 -27.29
C PRO A 28 -6.86 4.49 -26.29
N GLU A 29 -7.22 3.21 -26.16
CA GLU A 29 -8.18 2.71 -25.18
C GLU A 29 -7.76 2.98 -23.74
N PHE A 30 -6.45 3.17 -23.49
CA PHE A 30 -5.92 3.52 -22.18
C PHE A 30 -6.43 4.89 -21.68
N LEU A 31 -6.67 5.84 -22.59
CA LEU A 31 -7.13 7.19 -22.27
C LEU A 31 -8.67 7.30 -22.20
N THR A 32 -9.39 6.20 -22.20
CA THR A 32 -10.84 6.21 -22.00
C THR A 32 -11.19 6.73 -20.59
N TYR A 33 -12.36 7.38 -20.47
CA TYR A 33 -12.84 7.93 -19.20
C TYR A 33 -12.87 6.87 -18.08
N ASP A 34 -13.39 5.68 -18.37
CA ASP A 34 -13.50 4.60 -17.39
C ASP A 34 -12.13 4.11 -16.90
N ASN A 35 -11.16 4.02 -17.79
CA ASN A 35 -9.81 3.60 -17.43
C ASN A 35 -9.09 4.68 -16.61
N ILE A 36 -9.25 5.95 -16.95
CA ILE A 36 -8.70 7.06 -16.18
C ILE A 36 -9.30 7.09 -14.76
N ILE A 37 -10.62 6.93 -14.61
CA ILE A 37 -11.26 6.81 -13.30
C ILE A 37 -10.70 5.64 -12.51
N THR A 38 -10.53 4.49 -13.16
CA THR A 38 -9.93 3.30 -12.52
C THR A 38 -8.50 3.55 -12.04
N CYS A 39 -7.69 4.24 -12.85
CA CYS A 39 -6.34 4.66 -12.45
C CYS A 39 -6.36 5.57 -11.22
N PHE A 40 -7.25 6.56 -11.17
CA PHE A 40 -7.39 7.45 -10.01
C PHE A 40 -7.86 6.72 -8.74
N ASN A 41 -8.85 5.84 -8.85
CA ASN A 41 -9.32 5.02 -7.73
C ASN A 41 -8.20 4.14 -7.17
N THR A 42 -7.47 3.48 -8.05
CA THR A 42 -6.31 2.65 -7.67
C THR A 42 -5.20 3.50 -7.05
N ALA A 43 -4.89 4.66 -7.63
CA ALA A 43 -3.89 5.58 -7.11
C ALA A 43 -4.25 6.09 -5.71
N THR A 44 -5.53 6.36 -5.44
CA THR A 44 -6.00 6.78 -4.11
C THR A 44 -5.68 5.72 -3.05
N MET A 45 -5.94 4.44 -3.35
CA MET A 45 -5.63 3.33 -2.44
C MET A 45 -4.12 3.23 -2.18
N TYR A 46 -3.30 3.27 -3.22
CA TYR A 46 -1.84 3.24 -3.07
C TYR A 46 -1.28 4.48 -2.36
N THR A 47 -1.91 5.64 -2.50
CA THR A 47 -1.52 6.85 -1.79
C THR A 47 -1.70 6.69 -0.28
N LEU A 48 -2.81 6.11 0.17
CA LEU A 48 -3.03 5.81 1.59
C LEU A 48 -1.96 4.85 2.14
N LEU A 49 -1.64 3.79 1.39
CA LEU A 49 -0.56 2.86 1.75
C LEU A 49 0.81 3.57 1.79
N ALA A 50 1.09 4.41 0.80
CA ALA A 50 2.34 5.17 0.73
C ALA A 50 2.53 6.11 1.93
N VAL A 51 1.46 6.74 2.43
CA VAL A 51 1.50 7.55 3.66
C VAL A 51 1.88 6.68 4.86
N GLY A 52 1.28 5.50 5.01
CA GLY A 52 1.65 4.56 6.07
C GLY A 52 3.12 4.13 5.99
N ILE A 53 3.59 3.75 4.80
CA ILE A 53 4.99 3.37 4.57
C ILE A 53 5.94 4.55 4.85
N ALA A 54 5.55 5.79 4.50
CA ALA A 54 6.37 6.95 4.74
C ALA A 54 6.69 7.15 6.23
N PHE A 55 5.74 6.89 7.14
CA PHE A 55 6.02 6.93 8.58
C PHE A 55 7.08 5.91 9.00
N VAL A 56 7.03 4.69 8.47
CA VAL A 56 8.04 3.66 8.75
C VAL A 56 9.41 4.08 8.21
N ILE A 57 9.48 4.61 6.97
CA ILE A 57 10.74 5.08 6.38
C ILE A 57 11.32 6.26 7.16
N MET A 58 10.49 7.14 7.72
CA MET A 58 10.94 8.27 8.54
C MET A 58 11.65 7.82 9.83
N THR A 59 11.38 6.64 10.35
CA THR A 59 12.11 6.04 11.48
C THR A 59 13.41 5.35 11.05
N GLY A 60 13.71 5.29 9.76
CA GLY A 60 14.87 4.60 9.20
C GLY A 60 14.67 3.10 8.98
N GLU A 61 13.44 2.61 9.14
CA GLU A 61 13.08 1.20 9.07
C GLU A 61 12.36 0.84 7.76
N ILE A 62 12.21 -0.46 7.51
CA ILE A 62 11.54 -0.99 6.30
C ILE A 62 10.49 -2.01 6.74
N ASP A 63 9.24 -1.84 6.27
CA ASP A 63 8.17 -2.81 6.47
C ASP A 63 7.75 -3.46 5.15
N VAL A 64 8.09 -4.75 4.99
CA VAL A 64 7.73 -5.56 3.82
C VAL A 64 6.42 -6.33 4.04
N SER A 65 5.88 -6.32 5.25
CA SER A 65 4.66 -7.08 5.59
C SER A 65 3.37 -6.42 5.10
N ILE A 66 3.41 -5.14 4.74
CA ILE A 66 2.22 -4.33 4.42
C ILE A 66 1.37 -4.94 3.29
N GLY A 67 2.01 -5.54 2.27
CA GLY A 67 1.30 -6.23 1.18
C GLY A 67 0.56 -7.48 1.63
N ALA A 68 1.13 -8.25 2.56
CA ALA A 68 0.47 -9.42 3.14
C ALA A 68 -0.69 -9.02 4.05
N VAL A 69 -0.52 -7.96 4.86
CA VAL A 69 -1.60 -7.39 5.69
C VAL A 69 -2.77 -6.93 4.83
N LEU A 70 -2.49 -6.26 3.71
CA LEU A 70 -3.51 -5.84 2.75
C LEU A 70 -4.26 -7.06 2.17
N GLY A 71 -3.54 -8.10 1.77
CA GLY A 71 -4.16 -9.35 1.27
C GLY A 71 -5.03 -10.04 2.31
N LEU A 72 -4.55 -10.13 3.55
CA LEU A 72 -5.30 -10.73 4.66
C LEU A 72 -6.60 -9.94 4.95
N THR A 73 -6.50 -8.63 5.09
CA THR A 73 -7.66 -7.77 5.37
C THR A 73 -8.66 -7.77 4.21
N ALA A 74 -8.18 -7.79 2.97
CA ALA A 74 -9.05 -7.91 1.80
C ALA A 74 -9.82 -9.24 1.77
N GLY A 75 -9.16 -10.37 2.06
CA GLY A 75 -9.80 -11.67 2.17
C GLY A 75 -10.86 -11.72 3.28
N MET A 76 -10.51 -11.25 4.48
CA MET A 76 -11.42 -11.23 5.62
C MET A 76 -12.62 -10.31 5.40
N THR A 77 -12.42 -9.12 4.83
CA THR A 77 -13.52 -8.19 4.52
C THR A 77 -14.40 -8.72 3.40
N GLY A 78 -13.82 -9.41 2.41
CA GLY A 78 -14.58 -10.07 1.35
C GLY A 78 -15.54 -11.15 1.90
N LEU A 79 -15.09 -11.96 2.86
CA LEU A 79 -15.93 -12.95 3.54
C LEU A 79 -17.06 -12.29 4.33
N ILE A 80 -16.77 -11.20 5.06
CA ILE A 80 -17.79 -10.44 5.80
C ILE A 80 -18.82 -9.84 4.83
N ALA A 81 -18.38 -9.31 3.70
CA ALA A 81 -19.26 -8.74 2.69
C ALA A 81 -20.21 -9.78 2.10
N GLN A 82 -19.71 -10.99 1.77
CA GLN A 82 -20.52 -12.10 1.28
C GLN A 82 -21.61 -12.53 2.27
N GLN A 83 -21.36 -12.38 3.58
CA GLN A 83 -22.31 -12.68 4.65
C GLN A 83 -23.26 -11.51 4.96
N GLY A 84 -23.28 -10.45 4.15
CA GLY A 84 -24.10 -9.24 4.39
C GLY A 84 -23.62 -8.38 5.55
N GLY A 85 -22.33 -8.47 5.92
CA GLY A 85 -21.75 -7.69 6.99
C GLY A 85 -21.67 -6.20 6.68
N SER A 86 -21.69 -5.36 7.73
CA SER A 86 -21.69 -3.92 7.60
C SER A 86 -20.31 -3.32 7.37
N ILE A 87 -20.24 -2.19 6.66
CA ILE A 87 -18.99 -1.45 6.40
C ILE A 87 -18.23 -1.10 7.69
N PRO A 88 -18.87 -0.61 8.79
CA PRO A 88 -18.17 -0.35 10.04
C PRO A 88 -17.45 -1.57 10.62
N LYS A 89 -18.06 -2.77 10.50
CA LYS A 89 -17.44 -4.02 10.95
C LYS A 89 -16.18 -4.34 10.14
N MET A 90 -16.22 -4.14 8.81
CA MET A 90 -15.06 -4.35 7.94
C MET A 90 -13.94 -3.36 8.26
N LEU A 91 -14.26 -2.08 8.44
CA LEU A 91 -13.29 -1.05 8.82
C LEU A 91 -12.62 -1.35 10.17
N LEU A 92 -13.44 -1.73 11.17
CA LEU A 92 -12.90 -2.10 12.49
C LEU A 92 -11.94 -3.29 12.38
N LEU A 93 -12.30 -4.30 11.60
CA LEU A 93 -11.44 -5.46 11.35
C LEU A 93 -10.09 -5.04 10.73
N CYS A 94 -10.12 -4.21 9.69
CA CYS A 94 -8.91 -3.73 9.04
C CYS A 94 -8.01 -2.97 10.02
N LEU A 95 -8.60 -2.07 10.82
CA LEU A 95 -7.86 -1.28 11.81
C LEU A 95 -7.23 -2.17 12.88
N VAL A 96 -7.99 -3.12 13.42
CA VAL A 96 -7.50 -4.04 14.46
C VAL A 96 -6.39 -4.93 13.88
N THR A 97 -6.59 -5.52 12.71
CA THR A 97 -5.58 -6.38 12.07
C THR A 97 -4.30 -5.60 11.79
N GLY A 98 -4.40 -4.41 11.21
CA GLY A 98 -3.25 -3.54 10.94
C GLY A 98 -2.53 -3.13 12.22
N ALA A 99 -3.28 -2.76 13.27
CA ALA A 99 -2.70 -2.39 14.57
C ALA A 99 -1.97 -3.56 15.25
N VAL A 100 -2.56 -4.76 15.23
CA VAL A 100 -1.94 -5.95 15.81
C VAL A 100 -0.65 -6.31 15.09
N VAL A 101 -0.67 -6.37 13.76
CA VAL A 101 0.55 -6.69 12.99
C VAL A 101 1.60 -5.60 13.14
N GLY A 102 1.20 -4.32 13.09
CA GLY A 102 2.10 -3.20 13.31
C GLY A 102 2.73 -3.21 14.70
N LEU A 103 1.96 -3.57 15.74
CA LEU A 103 2.49 -3.71 17.10
C LEU A 103 3.49 -4.86 17.19
N VAL A 104 3.19 -6.02 16.60
CA VAL A 104 4.12 -7.17 16.55
C VAL A 104 5.42 -6.79 15.86
N ASN A 105 5.35 -6.14 14.69
CA ASN A 105 6.53 -5.67 13.98
C ASN A 105 7.30 -4.61 14.81
N GLY A 106 6.59 -3.65 15.38
CA GLY A 106 7.21 -2.62 16.22
C GLY A 106 7.94 -3.19 17.43
N VAL A 107 7.33 -4.14 18.15
CA VAL A 107 7.98 -4.82 19.29
C VAL A 107 9.18 -5.64 18.81
N GLY A 108 9.04 -6.39 17.71
CA GLY A 108 10.12 -7.20 17.15
C GLY A 108 11.36 -6.38 16.78
N VAL A 109 11.13 -5.24 16.16
CA VAL A 109 12.21 -4.35 15.70
C VAL A 109 12.75 -3.50 16.85
N SER A 110 11.88 -2.80 17.60
CA SER A 110 12.33 -1.81 18.59
C SER A 110 12.75 -2.43 19.93
N TYR A 111 12.06 -3.48 20.39
CA TYR A 111 12.34 -4.10 21.69
C TYR A 111 13.33 -5.25 21.58
N PHE A 112 13.14 -6.15 20.61
CA PHE A 112 14.07 -7.28 20.42
C PHE A 112 15.29 -6.94 19.56
N GLY A 113 15.34 -5.76 18.94
CA GLY A 113 16.47 -5.29 18.15
C GLY A 113 16.70 -6.09 16.86
N VAL A 114 15.67 -6.79 16.36
CA VAL A 114 15.80 -7.54 15.11
C VAL A 114 15.74 -6.56 13.93
N PRO A 115 16.66 -6.67 12.93
CA PRO A 115 16.60 -5.82 11.75
C PRO A 115 15.21 -5.87 11.09
N SER A 116 14.64 -4.69 10.82
CA SER A 116 13.24 -4.55 10.37
C SER A 116 12.94 -5.35 9.10
N LEU A 117 13.87 -5.35 8.14
CA LEU A 117 13.72 -6.12 6.91
C LEU A 117 13.55 -7.63 7.19
N ILE A 118 14.34 -8.18 8.12
CA ILE A 118 14.30 -9.62 8.45
C ILE A 118 13.00 -9.93 9.20
N PHE A 119 12.66 -9.12 10.20
CA PHE A 119 11.47 -9.34 11.01
C PHE A 119 10.19 -9.25 10.17
N THR A 120 10.06 -8.19 9.37
CA THR A 120 8.86 -7.96 8.54
C THR A 120 8.74 -8.95 7.37
N LEU A 121 9.85 -9.50 6.85
CA LEU A 121 9.82 -10.63 5.91
C LEU A 121 9.28 -11.90 6.58
N GLY A 122 9.67 -12.17 7.82
CA GLY A 122 9.12 -13.27 8.61
C GLY A 122 7.60 -13.10 8.82
N THR A 123 7.17 -11.93 9.27
CA THR A 123 5.76 -11.58 9.44
C THR A 123 4.98 -11.71 8.14
N ASN A 124 5.53 -11.19 7.02
CA ASN A 124 4.94 -11.35 5.69
C ASN A 124 4.71 -12.82 5.33
N SER A 125 5.68 -13.69 5.61
CA SER A 125 5.60 -15.12 5.30
C SER A 125 4.54 -15.82 6.17
N VAL A 126 4.48 -15.50 7.47
CA VAL A 126 3.46 -16.03 8.38
C VAL A 126 2.05 -15.62 7.92
N ILE A 127 1.84 -14.32 7.62
CA ILE A 127 0.54 -13.83 7.18
C ILE A 127 0.13 -14.46 5.85
N ARG A 128 1.06 -14.62 4.90
CA ARG A 128 0.77 -15.32 3.64
C ARG A 128 0.35 -16.77 3.86
N GLY A 129 0.99 -17.45 4.80
CA GLY A 129 0.60 -18.81 5.19
C GLY A 129 -0.79 -18.90 5.83
N LEU A 130 -1.30 -17.81 6.43
CA LEU A 130 -2.66 -17.76 6.98
C LEU A 130 -3.75 -17.47 5.92
N ILE A 131 -3.36 -16.92 4.77
CA ILE A 131 -4.29 -16.61 3.67
C ILE A 131 -4.61 -17.85 2.84
N TYR A 132 -3.74 -18.87 2.82
CA TYR A 132 -3.91 -20.12 2.08
C TYR A 132 -4.54 -21.21 2.94
#